data_58a67f7f6ed2bf530b82431567fc0357
#
_entry.id   58a67f7f6ed2bf530b82431567fc0357
#
_cell.length_a   1.000
_cell.length_b   1.000
_cell.length_c   1.000
_cell.angle_alpha   90.00
_cell.angle_beta   90.00
_cell.angle_gamma   90.00
#
_symmetry.space_group_name_H-M   'P 1'
#
loop_
_entity.id
_entity.type
_entity.pdbx_description
1 polymer ?
#
loop_
_entity_poly.entity_id
_entity_poly.type
_entity_poly.pdbx_seq_one_letter_code
_entity_poly.pdbx_strand_id
1 'polypeptide(L)'
;MALVDEAEILVVTAGMGGVVGTQVAPFVVEYARARNMPVIAAVTLPFGFEGERRRELAMAGLSRLTRPADEMVVLDHAEEYKRAAKGSLVDYFEAVAETVAEQVGYRLHLLQ
;
A
#
# COMPACT_ATOMS: atom_id res chain seq x y z
N MET A 1 -5.33 0.05 10.58
CA MET A 1 -4.26 -0.94 10.64
C MET A 1 -4.45 -1.81 11.87
N ALA A 2 -4.46 -3.10 11.70
CA ALA A 2 -4.60 -4.05 12.79
C ALA A 2 -3.43 -5.03 12.75
N LEU A 3 -2.93 -5.40 13.93
CA LEU A 3 -1.87 -6.38 14.05
C LEU A 3 -2.35 -7.51 14.97
N VAL A 4 -2.34 -8.73 14.45
CA VAL A 4 -2.80 -9.91 15.18
C VAL A 4 -1.69 -10.95 15.16
N ASP A 5 -1.19 -11.33 16.33
CA ASP A 5 -0.08 -12.27 16.45
C ASP A 5 -0.40 -13.67 15.90
N GLU A 6 -1.66 -14.03 15.89
CA GLU A 6 -2.11 -15.34 15.41
C GLU A 6 -2.51 -15.36 13.94
N ALA A 7 -2.37 -14.23 13.25
CA ALA A 7 -2.69 -14.17 11.84
C ALA A 7 -1.71 -15.01 11.01
N GLU A 8 -2.21 -15.68 9.99
CA GLU A 8 -1.36 -16.46 9.07
C GLU A 8 -0.65 -15.56 8.07
N ILE A 9 -1.30 -14.50 7.63
CA ILE A 9 -0.77 -13.52 6.69
C ILE A 9 -1.21 -12.13 7.15
N LEU A 10 -0.28 -11.18 7.14
CA LEU A 10 -0.59 -9.80 7.45
C LEU A 10 -0.73 -9.00 6.16
N VAL A 11 -1.84 -8.30 6.01
CA VAL A 11 -2.03 -7.35 4.92
C VAL A 11 -1.96 -5.95 5.50
N VAL A 12 -1.02 -5.16 5.02
CA VAL A 12 -0.84 -3.77 5.44
C VAL A 12 -1.24 -2.86 4.29
N THR A 13 -2.18 -1.95 4.54
CA THR A 13 -2.57 -0.95 3.55
C THR A 13 -2.21 0.43 4.07
N ALA A 14 -1.65 1.27 3.22
CA ALA A 14 -1.23 2.61 3.63
C ALA A 14 -1.14 3.55 2.44
N GLY A 15 -1.48 4.82 2.67
CA GLY A 15 -1.17 5.90 1.73
C GLY A 15 0.21 6.44 2.06
N MET A 16 1.11 6.39 1.10
CA MET A 16 2.46 6.93 1.28
C MET A 16 2.47 8.45 1.17
N GLY A 17 3.44 9.08 1.81
CA GLY A 17 3.57 10.54 1.85
C GLY A 17 3.03 11.16 3.10
N GLY A 18 2.13 10.47 3.83
CA GLY A 18 1.69 10.88 5.15
C GLY A 18 2.59 10.29 6.24
N VAL A 19 2.48 10.81 7.45
CA VAL A 19 3.32 10.37 8.57
C VAL A 19 3.05 8.90 8.92
N VAL A 20 1.78 8.53 9.05
CA VAL A 20 1.41 7.17 9.46
C VAL A 20 1.84 6.15 8.42
N GLY A 21 1.48 6.35 7.16
CA GLY A 21 1.82 5.41 6.09
C GLY A 21 3.32 5.29 5.87
N THR A 22 4.02 6.43 5.86
CA THR A 22 5.44 6.47 5.55
C THR A 22 6.32 5.97 6.68
N GLN A 23 5.95 6.26 7.93
CA GLN A 23 6.79 5.96 9.09
C GLN A 23 6.31 4.74 9.88
N VAL A 24 5.01 4.57 10.03
CA VAL A 24 4.46 3.49 10.87
C VAL A 24 4.40 2.16 10.12
N ALA A 25 4.02 2.18 8.85
CA ALA A 25 3.89 0.93 8.09
C ALA A 25 5.18 0.09 8.07
N PRO A 26 6.37 0.66 7.89
CA PRO A 26 7.60 -0.14 7.96
C PRO A 26 7.80 -0.85 9.28
N PHE A 27 7.43 -0.22 10.40
CA PHE A 27 7.53 -0.87 11.71
C PHE A 27 6.61 -2.08 11.82
N VAL A 28 5.39 -1.97 11.30
CA VAL A 28 4.43 -3.07 11.32
C VAL A 28 4.94 -4.25 10.50
N VAL A 29 5.50 -3.96 9.33
CA VAL A 29 6.04 -5.00 8.45
C VAL A 29 7.24 -5.69 9.11
N GLU A 30 8.13 -4.93 9.73
CA GLU A 30 9.28 -5.49 10.45
C GLU A 30 8.81 -6.36 11.63
N TYR A 31 7.79 -5.93 12.35
CA TYR A 31 7.20 -6.70 13.43
C TYR A 31 6.72 -8.07 12.93
N ALA A 32 6.01 -8.09 11.82
CA ALA A 32 5.51 -9.33 11.23
C ALA A 32 6.65 -10.23 10.75
N ARG A 33 7.66 -9.64 10.14
CA ARG A 33 8.84 -10.39 9.66
C ARG A 33 9.57 -11.07 10.82
N ALA A 34 9.72 -10.37 11.93
CA ALA A 34 10.36 -10.93 13.12
C ALA A 34 9.61 -12.15 13.66
N ARG A 35 8.33 -12.30 13.32
CA ARG A 35 7.50 -13.43 13.73
C ARG A 35 7.29 -14.45 12.62
N ASN A 36 8.03 -14.34 11.53
CA ASN A 36 7.92 -15.21 10.36
C ASN A 36 6.52 -15.22 9.75
N MET A 37 5.82 -14.09 9.84
CA MET A 37 4.50 -13.92 9.27
C MET A 37 4.64 -13.33 7.88
N PRO A 38 4.10 -13.98 6.82
CA PRO A 38 4.11 -13.39 5.48
C PRO A 38 3.36 -12.07 5.44
N VAL A 39 3.87 -11.11 4.68
CA VAL A 39 3.32 -9.75 4.60
C VAL A 39 3.02 -9.37 3.16
N ILE A 40 1.82 -8.89 2.94
CA ILE A 40 1.43 -8.20 1.70
C ILE A 40 1.30 -6.73 2.05
N ALA A 41 2.07 -5.86 1.40
CA ALA A 41 1.92 -4.41 1.56
C ALA A 41 1.21 -3.85 0.32
N ALA A 42 0.06 -3.24 0.53
CA ALA A 42 -0.73 -2.59 -0.50
C ALA A 42 -0.72 -1.10 -0.22
N VAL A 43 0.01 -0.35 -1.03
CA VAL A 43 0.23 1.07 -0.77
C VAL A 43 -0.17 1.91 -1.97
N THR A 44 -0.58 3.15 -1.69
CA THR A 44 -0.87 4.13 -2.71
C THR A 44 0.17 5.25 -2.66
N LEU A 45 0.53 5.76 -3.84
CA LEU A 45 1.39 6.93 -3.97
C LEU A 45 0.53 8.16 -4.23
N PRO A 46 0.97 9.36 -3.79
CA PRO A 46 0.12 10.54 -3.83
C PRO A 46 -0.21 11.02 -5.24
N PHE A 47 -1.29 11.79 -5.34
CA PHE A 47 -1.64 12.51 -6.57
C PHE A 47 -0.57 13.54 -6.90
N GLY A 48 -0.46 13.88 -8.18
CA GLY A 48 0.50 14.90 -8.62
C GLY A 48 0.27 16.27 -7.99
N PHE A 49 -1.00 16.63 -7.73
CA PHE A 49 -1.34 17.92 -7.12
C PHE A 49 -0.95 18.02 -5.64
N GLU A 50 -0.58 16.93 -4.99
CA GLU A 50 -0.12 16.97 -3.60
C GLU A 50 1.31 17.48 -3.48
N GLY A 51 2.05 17.57 -4.57
CA GLY A 51 3.35 18.19 -4.65
C GLY A 51 4.54 17.24 -4.56
N GLU A 52 5.69 17.75 -4.98
CA GLU A 52 6.93 16.99 -5.06
C GLU A 52 7.42 16.48 -3.72
N ARG A 53 7.27 17.28 -2.67
CA ARG A 53 7.73 16.89 -1.33
C ARG A 53 7.00 15.66 -0.83
N ARG A 54 5.69 15.60 -1.01
CA ARG A 54 4.92 14.40 -0.64
C ARG A 54 5.33 13.20 -1.46
N ARG A 55 5.62 13.43 -2.74
CA ARG A 55 6.10 12.37 -3.62
C ARG A 55 7.44 11.80 -3.14
N GLU A 56 8.38 12.66 -2.78
CA GLU A 56 9.68 12.25 -2.26
C GLU A 56 9.56 11.44 -0.98
N LEU A 57 8.72 11.91 -0.05
CA LEU A 57 8.46 11.18 1.20
C LEU A 57 7.81 9.82 0.93
N ALA A 58 6.88 9.78 -0.01
CA ALA A 58 6.22 8.55 -0.39
C ALA A 58 7.19 7.53 -0.98
N MET A 59 8.08 7.97 -1.86
CA MET A 59 9.07 7.09 -2.48
C MET A 59 10.07 6.57 -1.46
N ALA A 60 10.47 7.40 -0.50
CA ALA A 60 11.35 6.98 0.58
C ALA A 60 10.67 5.90 1.45
N GLY A 61 9.40 6.11 1.78
CA GLY A 61 8.62 5.14 2.54
C GLY A 61 8.43 3.83 1.78
N LEU A 62 8.16 3.91 0.49
CA LEU A 62 8.01 2.73 -0.36
C LEU A 62 9.30 1.90 -0.38
N SER A 63 10.45 2.54 -0.49
CA SER A 63 11.74 1.84 -0.47
C SER A 63 11.96 1.04 0.81
N ARG A 64 11.47 1.54 1.93
CA ARG A 64 11.60 0.86 3.22
C ARG A 64 10.69 -0.35 3.36
N LEU A 65 9.63 -0.44 2.56
CA LEU A 65 8.68 -1.56 2.59
C LEU A 65 9.04 -2.67 1.60
N THR A 66 9.70 -2.33 0.51
CA THR A 66 9.91 -3.25 -0.60
C THR A 66 10.68 -4.51 -0.21
N ARG A 67 11.70 -4.38 0.63
CA ARG A 67 12.48 -5.53 1.08
C ARG A 67 11.77 -6.41 2.12
N PRO A 68 11.20 -5.80 3.20
CA PRO A 68 10.59 -6.63 4.23
C PRO A 68 9.25 -7.24 3.85
N ALA A 69 8.53 -6.69 2.89
CA ALA A 69 7.26 -7.27 2.45
C ALA A 69 7.50 -8.45 1.51
N ASP A 70 6.72 -9.50 1.65
CA ASP A 70 6.81 -10.67 0.76
C ASP A 70 6.17 -10.38 -0.59
N GLU A 71 5.09 -9.61 -0.60
CA GLU A 71 4.40 -9.18 -1.80
C GLU A 71 4.04 -7.70 -1.69
N MET A 72 4.15 -6.98 -2.81
CA MET A 72 3.82 -5.57 -2.87
C MET A 72 2.72 -5.31 -3.90
N VAL A 73 1.75 -4.50 -3.50
CA VAL A 73 0.80 -3.88 -4.43
C VAL A 73 1.02 -2.39 -4.34
N VAL A 74 1.41 -1.76 -5.44
CA VAL A 74 1.66 -0.32 -5.48
C VAL A 74 0.72 0.29 -6.49
N LEU A 75 -0.10 1.24 -6.05
CA LEU A 75 -0.99 1.98 -6.92
C LEU A 75 -0.62 3.45 -6.85
N ASP A 76 -0.27 4.02 -8.00
CA ASP A 76 0.14 5.41 -8.09
C ASP A 76 -1.07 6.27 -8.49
N HIS A 77 -1.60 7.04 -7.55
CA HIS A 77 -2.74 7.93 -7.83
C HIS A 77 -2.45 8.92 -8.95
N ALA A 78 -1.21 9.38 -9.07
CA ALA A 78 -0.86 10.31 -10.15
C ALA A 78 -1.10 9.69 -11.52
N GLU A 79 -0.75 8.42 -11.69
CA GLU A 79 -0.94 7.71 -12.96
C GLU A 79 -2.36 7.21 -13.15
N GLU A 80 -2.94 6.61 -12.13
CA GLU A 80 -4.28 6.03 -12.22
C GLU A 80 -5.35 7.10 -12.44
N TYR A 81 -5.22 8.27 -11.81
CA TYR A 81 -6.18 9.34 -11.98
C TYR A 81 -6.18 9.89 -13.41
N LYS A 82 -5.01 10.00 -14.02
CA LYS A 82 -4.90 10.39 -15.43
C LYS A 82 -5.62 9.41 -16.35
N ARG A 83 -5.50 8.13 -16.05
CA ARG A 83 -6.09 7.06 -16.85
C ARG A 83 -7.60 6.99 -16.70
N ALA A 84 -8.09 7.20 -15.49
CA ALA A 84 -9.51 7.13 -15.15
C ALA A 84 -10.32 8.33 -15.64
N ALA A 85 -9.71 9.46 -15.79
CA ALA A 85 -10.12 10.76 -16.36
C ALA A 85 -11.60 11.16 -16.44
N LYS A 86 -12.56 10.35 -16.04
CA LYS A 86 -14.00 10.65 -16.19
C LYS A 86 -14.77 10.13 -15.00
N GLY A 87 -15.63 10.98 -14.44
CA GLY A 87 -16.44 10.65 -13.29
C GLY A 87 -16.02 11.44 -12.07
N SER A 88 -16.69 11.19 -10.97
CA SER A 88 -16.41 11.86 -9.71
C SER A 88 -15.20 11.24 -9.01
N LEU A 89 -14.68 11.98 -8.03
CA LEU A 89 -13.61 11.47 -7.18
C LEU A 89 -14.07 10.24 -6.41
N VAL A 90 -15.35 10.18 -6.05
CA VAL A 90 -15.93 9.00 -5.37
C VAL A 90 -15.85 7.78 -6.28
N ASP A 91 -16.23 7.92 -7.55
CA ASP A 91 -16.15 6.83 -8.52
C ASP A 91 -14.71 6.35 -8.69
N TYR A 92 -13.76 7.29 -8.72
CA TYR A 92 -12.34 6.97 -8.81
C TYR A 92 -11.90 6.12 -7.61
N PHE A 93 -12.22 6.55 -6.40
CA PHE A 93 -11.80 5.83 -5.21
C PHE A 93 -12.46 4.45 -5.08
N GLU A 94 -13.71 4.31 -5.53
CA GLU A 94 -14.36 3.01 -5.57
C GLU A 94 -13.62 2.05 -6.52
N ALA A 95 -13.24 2.53 -7.70
CA ALA A 95 -12.49 1.74 -8.66
C ALA A 95 -11.11 1.34 -8.12
N VAL A 96 -10.43 2.26 -7.42
CA VAL A 96 -9.14 1.99 -6.78
C VAL A 96 -9.29 0.90 -5.72
N ALA A 97 -10.31 1.01 -4.88
CA ALA A 97 -10.56 0.01 -3.82
C ALA A 97 -10.76 -1.38 -4.41
N GLU A 98 -11.52 -1.49 -5.50
CA GLU A 98 -11.73 -2.76 -6.19
C GLU A 98 -10.42 -3.30 -6.76
N THR A 99 -9.63 -2.46 -7.41
CA THR A 99 -8.35 -2.86 -7.99
C THR A 99 -7.40 -3.36 -6.91
N VAL A 100 -7.29 -2.64 -5.80
CA VAL A 100 -6.42 -3.04 -4.69
C VAL A 100 -6.90 -4.37 -4.10
N ALA A 101 -8.21 -4.52 -3.90
CA ALA A 101 -8.77 -5.76 -3.36
C ALA A 101 -8.48 -6.96 -4.26
N GLU A 102 -8.62 -6.80 -5.57
CA GLU A 102 -8.30 -7.85 -6.54
C GLU A 102 -6.82 -8.23 -6.50
N GLN A 103 -5.94 -7.24 -6.48
CA GLN A 103 -4.50 -7.46 -6.44
C GLN A 103 -4.06 -8.11 -5.14
N VAL A 104 -4.62 -7.71 -4.02
CA VAL A 104 -4.34 -8.33 -2.72
C VAL A 104 -4.86 -9.78 -2.72
N GLY A 105 -6.07 -10.00 -3.23
CA GLY A 105 -6.64 -11.35 -3.34
C GLY A 105 -5.78 -12.29 -4.17
N TYR A 106 -5.26 -11.83 -5.28
CA TYR A 106 -4.36 -12.60 -6.13
C TYR A 106 -3.08 -12.99 -5.36
N ARG A 107 -2.48 -12.04 -4.64
CA ARG A 107 -1.26 -12.30 -3.88
C ARG A 107 -1.49 -13.18 -2.67
N LEU A 108 -2.65 -13.08 -2.04
CA LEU A 108 -3.04 -14.01 -0.98
C LEU A 108 -3.05 -15.44 -1.51
N HIS A 109 -3.60 -15.63 -2.70
CA HIS A 109 -3.63 -16.93 -3.34
C HIS A 109 -2.22 -17.47 -3.60
N LEU A 110 -1.29 -16.61 -4.03
CA LEU A 110 0.09 -17.00 -4.28
C LEU A 110 0.83 -17.45 -3.00
N LEU A 111 0.46 -16.88 -1.85
CA LEU A 111 1.11 -17.20 -0.58
C LEU A 111 0.49 -18.40 0.14
N GLN A 112 -0.61 -18.88 -0.36
CA GLN A 112 -1.23 -20.11 0.16
C GLN A 112 -0.71 -21.33 -0.62
#